data_bb99f502f0e85dbda734ef67b53a1a92
#
_entry.id   bb99f502f0e85dbda734ef67b53a1a92
#
_cell.length_a   1.000
_cell.length_b   1.000
_cell.length_c   1.000
_cell.angle_alpha   90.00
_cell.angle_beta   90.00
_cell.angle_gamma   90.00
#
_symmetry.space_group_name_H-M   'P 1'
#
loop_
_entity.id
_entity.type
_entity.pdbx_description
1 polymer ?
#
loop_
_entity_poly.entity_id
_entity_poly.type
_entity_poly.pdbx_seq_one_letter_code
_entity_poly.pdbx_strand_id
1 'polypeptide(L)'
;MVYRFIVLFILLWCSCSNAIPATTGNGRIMGGSEESIYNAPWQVSIQVSARHVCGGAIYSKDIIITAAHCVQDTSVTLMQVRVGANYHNSGGRLIPVGAYMIHEQYNKQFKYFDIALIRLATQLTYSLSVKAIGLATVSPTAGASVSVSGWGYLQPNGADGFASSLQVVQLNVIERNECASAKYGYGWDFVGDEMICAAAPNKDACTGDSGGPMVSEKLLAGIIAWGYGCGQLNYPGVYVDVAVLRPWIIKTANSI
;
A
#
# COMPACT_ATOMS: atom_id res chain seq x y z
N MET A 1 -85.43 -21.23 -18.04
CA MET A 1 -84.72 -20.13 -17.31
C MET A 1 -83.53 -20.78 -16.60
N VAL A 2 -82.35 -20.75 -17.25
CA VAL A 2 -81.19 -21.48 -16.77
C VAL A 2 -80.10 -20.45 -16.44
N TYR A 3 -79.77 -20.26 -15.20
CA TYR A 3 -78.69 -19.38 -14.72
C TYR A 3 -77.36 -20.11 -14.89
N ARG A 4 -76.47 -19.54 -15.71
CA ARG A 4 -75.06 -19.94 -15.81
C ARG A 4 -74.27 -19.18 -14.77
N PHE A 5 -73.69 -19.87 -13.81
CA PHE A 5 -72.65 -19.36 -12.91
C PHE A 5 -71.30 -19.36 -13.64
N ILE A 6 -70.75 -18.18 -13.82
CA ILE A 6 -69.36 -18.03 -14.30
C ILE A 6 -68.48 -17.97 -13.04
N VAL A 7 -67.65 -18.98 -12.86
CA VAL A 7 -66.63 -18.99 -11.81
C VAL A 7 -65.37 -18.39 -12.38
N LEU A 8 -65.05 -17.18 -11.88
CA LEU A 8 -63.78 -16.52 -12.20
C LEU A 8 -62.66 -17.13 -11.34
N PHE A 9 -61.70 -17.85 -11.97
CA PHE A 9 -60.45 -18.23 -11.35
C PHE A 9 -59.47 -17.08 -11.41
N ILE A 10 -59.23 -16.41 -10.27
CA ILE A 10 -58.16 -15.44 -10.11
C ILE A 10 -56.88 -16.23 -9.81
N LEU A 11 -55.99 -16.36 -10.81
CA LEU A 11 -54.63 -16.87 -10.62
C LEU A 11 -53.81 -15.81 -9.93
N LEU A 12 -53.56 -15.93 -8.63
CA LEU A 12 -52.53 -15.18 -7.94
C LEU A 12 -51.15 -15.66 -8.42
N TRP A 13 -50.52 -14.86 -9.26
CA TRP A 13 -49.08 -15.01 -9.57
C TRP A 13 -48.29 -14.48 -8.41
N CYS A 14 -47.79 -15.37 -7.57
CA CYS A 14 -46.80 -15.05 -6.56
C CYS A 14 -45.46 -14.83 -7.24
N SER A 15 -45.10 -13.55 -7.51
CA SER A 15 -43.78 -13.18 -7.99
C SER A 15 -42.78 -13.33 -6.85
N CYS A 16 -42.12 -14.49 -6.77
CA CYS A 16 -40.93 -14.63 -5.93
C CYS A 16 -39.81 -13.75 -6.51
N SER A 17 -39.71 -12.55 -6.04
CA SER A 17 -38.53 -11.71 -6.23
C SER A 17 -37.38 -12.36 -5.47
N ASN A 18 -36.49 -13.06 -6.17
CA ASN A 18 -35.20 -13.44 -5.65
C ASN A 18 -34.40 -12.15 -5.44
N ALA A 19 -34.49 -11.58 -4.26
CA ALA A 19 -33.59 -10.56 -3.81
C ALA A 19 -32.20 -11.22 -3.70
N ILE A 20 -31.33 -10.95 -4.67
CA ILE A 20 -29.89 -11.22 -4.57
C ILE A 20 -29.46 -10.41 -3.34
N PRO A 21 -28.89 -11.04 -2.29
CA PRO A 21 -28.35 -10.27 -1.20
C PRO A 21 -27.27 -9.34 -1.79
N ALA A 22 -27.45 -8.04 -1.64
CA ALA A 22 -26.40 -7.07 -1.90
C ALA A 22 -25.22 -7.49 -1.00
N THR A 23 -24.16 -8.00 -1.61
CA THR A 23 -22.90 -8.15 -0.93
C THR A 23 -22.48 -6.73 -0.57
N THR A 24 -22.61 -6.38 0.70
CA THR A 24 -22.01 -5.19 1.27
C THR A 24 -20.51 -5.37 1.07
N GLY A 25 -20.00 -4.80 -0.02
CA GLY A 25 -18.57 -4.71 -0.27
C GLY A 25 -17.98 -3.85 0.83
N ASN A 26 -17.44 -4.48 1.88
CA ASN A 26 -16.61 -3.81 2.84
C ASN A 26 -15.42 -3.25 2.06
N GLY A 27 -15.36 -1.92 1.94
CA GLY A 27 -14.30 -1.21 1.25
C GLY A 27 -12.94 -1.59 1.84
N ARG A 28 -12.01 -1.92 0.95
CA ARG A 28 -10.66 -2.41 1.28
C ARG A 28 -9.69 -1.65 0.40
N ILE A 29 -8.35 -1.56 0.69
CA ILE A 29 -7.34 -1.19 -0.32
C ILE A 29 -7.92 -1.60 -1.65
N MET A 30 -8.00 -0.74 -2.62
CA MET A 30 -8.85 -0.97 -3.81
C MET A 30 -8.75 -2.41 -4.29
N GLY A 31 -9.85 -3.17 -4.13
CA GLY A 31 -9.90 -4.59 -4.49
C GLY A 31 -9.07 -5.55 -3.63
N GLY A 32 -8.54 -5.09 -2.49
CA GLY A 32 -7.77 -5.90 -1.54
C GLY A 32 -8.61 -6.67 -0.53
N SER A 33 -7.99 -7.19 0.51
CA SER A 33 -8.59 -7.87 1.65
C SER A 33 -7.95 -7.42 2.96
N GLU A 34 -8.69 -7.57 4.05
CA GLU A 34 -8.13 -7.37 5.39
C GLU A 34 -6.99 -8.36 5.63
N GLU A 35 -5.91 -7.85 6.23
CA GLU A 35 -4.71 -8.62 6.52
C GLU A 35 -4.37 -8.54 8.00
N SER A 36 -3.81 -9.63 8.51
CA SER A 36 -3.31 -9.66 9.87
C SER A 36 -1.87 -9.17 9.94
N ILE A 37 -1.55 -8.33 10.93
CA ILE A 37 -0.17 -7.90 11.20
C ILE A 37 0.77 -9.08 11.44
N TYR A 38 0.27 -10.26 11.83
CA TYR A 38 1.08 -11.46 11.98
C TYR A 38 1.60 -12.01 10.65
N ASN A 39 0.92 -11.71 9.54
CA ASN A 39 1.34 -12.08 8.19
C ASN A 39 2.21 -11.00 7.52
N ALA A 40 2.11 -9.75 8.00
CA ALA A 40 2.94 -8.62 7.56
C ALA A 40 3.65 -7.94 8.75
N PRO A 41 4.43 -8.66 9.58
CA PRO A 41 4.97 -8.14 10.85
C PRO A 41 6.02 -7.04 10.67
N TRP A 42 6.41 -6.76 9.45
CA TRP A 42 7.28 -5.64 9.05
C TRP A 42 6.52 -4.35 8.77
N GLN A 43 5.18 -4.42 8.61
CA GLN A 43 4.36 -3.25 8.30
C GLN A 43 4.37 -2.26 9.46
N VAL A 44 4.57 -0.97 9.14
CA VAL A 44 4.45 0.12 10.10
C VAL A 44 3.58 1.25 9.59
N SER A 45 2.98 2.01 10.53
CA SER A 45 2.29 3.26 10.26
C SER A 45 3.17 4.43 10.71
N ILE A 46 3.58 5.27 9.78
CA ILE A 46 4.28 6.53 10.06
C ILE A 46 3.22 7.57 10.39
N GLN A 47 3.41 8.24 11.53
CA GLN A 47 2.48 9.23 12.04
C GLN A 47 3.17 10.57 12.22
N VAL A 48 2.48 11.64 11.83
CA VAL A 48 2.87 13.02 12.08
C VAL A 48 1.78 13.69 12.92
N SER A 49 2.14 14.29 14.03
CA SER A 49 1.18 14.86 14.99
C SER A 49 0.07 13.87 15.37
N ALA A 50 0.46 12.62 15.65
CA ALA A 50 -0.40 11.48 16.01
C ALA A 50 -1.41 11.04 14.93
N ARG A 51 -1.25 11.47 13.67
CA ARG A 51 -2.10 11.06 12.54
C ARG A 51 -1.30 10.21 11.57
N HIS A 52 -1.89 9.12 11.11
CA HIS A 52 -1.33 8.31 10.03
C HIS A 52 -1.15 9.16 8.77
N VAL A 53 0.02 9.07 8.15
CA VAL A 53 0.32 9.78 6.89
C VAL A 53 0.86 8.84 5.84
N CYS A 54 1.63 7.81 6.24
CA CYS A 54 2.33 6.90 5.35
C CYS A 54 2.52 5.52 5.98
N GLY A 55 2.80 4.54 5.14
CA GLY A 55 3.33 3.25 5.52
C GLY A 55 4.86 3.24 5.60
N GLY A 56 5.40 2.10 5.99
CA GLY A 56 6.83 1.80 5.97
C GLY A 56 7.09 0.33 6.26
N ALA A 57 8.35 -0.08 6.16
CA ALA A 57 8.79 -1.46 6.42
C ALA A 57 9.94 -1.51 7.43
N ILE A 58 9.86 -2.40 8.40
CA ILE A 58 10.95 -2.65 9.37
C ILE A 58 12.10 -3.33 8.65
N TYR A 59 13.24 -2.65 8.54
CA TYR A 59 14.49 -3.21 8.00
C TYR A 59 15.38 -3.81 9.10
N SER A 60 15.49 -3.12 10.22
CA SER A 60 16.26 -3.60 11.39
C SER A 60 15.54 -3.26 12.69
N LYS A 61 16.19 -3.51 13.84
CA LYS A 61 15.61 -3.16 15.14
C LYS A 61 15.38 -1.67 15.34
N ASP A 62 16.00 -0.83 14.56
CA ASP A 62 15.94 0.63 14.72
C ASP A 62 15.80 1.38 13.37
N ILE A 63 15.78 0.68 12.23
CA ILE A 63 15.64 1.30 10.91
C ILE A 63 14.34 0.89 10.24
N ILE A 64 13.59 1.89 9.80
CA ILE A 64 12.40 1.76 8.95
C ILE A 64 12.74 2.30 7.56
N ILE A 65 12.30 1.61 6.52
CA ILE A 65 12.35 2.09 5.14
C ILE A 65 10.98 2.66 4.79
N THR A 66 10.97 3.82 4.13
CA THR A 66 9.75 4.48 3.65
C THR A 66 10.05 5.35 2.41
N ALA A 67 9.05 6.07 1.89
CA ALA A 67 9.25 7.03 0.81
C ALA A 67 9.81 8.36 1.33
N ALA A 68 10.62 9.04 0.53
CA ALA A 68 11.18 10.36 0.86
C ALA A 68 10.09 11.43 1.05
N HIS A 69 9.06 11.40 0.19
CA HIS A 69 7.96 12.36 0.29
C HIS A 69 7.15 12.24 1.58
N CYS A 70 7.25 11.11 2.29
CA CYS A 70 6.57 10.89 3.58
C CYS A 70 7.23 11.65 4.74
N VAL A 71 8.51 11.97 4.63
CA VAL A 71 9.30 12.56 5.73
C VAL A 71 9.85 13.93 5.39
N GLN A 72 9.92 14.27 4.09
CA GLN A 72 10.44 15.58 3.66
C GLN A 72 9.68 16.73 4.34
N ASP A 73 10.39 17.77 4.70
CA ASP A 73 9.83 18.99 5.30
C ASP A 73 9.11 18.76 6.65
N THR A 74 9.28 17.57 7.28
CA THR A 74 8.63 17.23 8.56
C THR A 74 9.63 17.24 9.71
N SER A 75 9.30 17.92 10.81
CA SER A 75 10.14 17.89 12.01
C SER A 75 10.11 16.50 12.66
N VAL A 76 11.28 15.96 12.97
CA VAL A 76 11.48 14.69 13.68
C VAL A 76 10.66 14.62 14.98
N THR A 77 10.53 15.74 15.69
CA THR A 77 9.81 15.82 16.97
C THR A 77 8.30 15.58 16.85
N LEU A 78 7.75 15.72 15.64
CA LEU A 78 6.33 15.46 15.36
C LEU A 78 6.07 14.04 14.84
N MET A 79 7.14 13.27 14.60
CA MET A 79 7.07 11.97 13.95
C MET A 79 7.12 10.82 14.96
N GLN A 80 6.26 9.85 14.74
CA GLN A 80 6.23 8.56 15.46
C GLN A 80 5.97 7.43 14.48
N VAL A 81 6.40 6.24 14.84
CA VAL A 81 6.17 5.00 14.08
C VAL A 81 5.37 4.03 14.94
N ARG A 82 4.20 3.61 14.46
CA ARG A 82 3.42 2.54 15.11
C ARG A 82 3.80 1.20 14.51
N VAL A 83 4.15 0.26 15.37
CA VAL A 83 4.57 -1.10 15.01
C VAL A 83 3.68 -2.15 15.67
N GLY A 84 3.52 -3.32 15.04
CA GLY A 84 2.82 -4.46 15.61
C GLY A 84 1.32 -4.26 15.81
N ALA A 85 0.66 -3.47 14.98
CA ALA A 85 -0.77 -3.15 15.07
C ALA A 85 -1.53 -3.50 13.79
N ASN A 86 -2.75 -4.05 13.93
CA ASN A 86 -3.68 -4.17 12.82
C ASN A 86 -4.30 -2.82 12.44
N TYR A 87 -4.40 -1.89 13.39
CA TYR A 87 -5.05 -0.58 13.21
C TYR A 87 -4.00 0.52 13.20
N HIS A 88 -4.09 1.46 12.24
CA HIS A 88 -3.15 2.57 12.15
C HIS A 88 -3.22 3.53 13.34
N ASN A 89 -4.36 3.59 14.05
CA ASN A 89 -4.64 4.53 15.14
C ASN A 89 -4.65 3.91 16.54
N SER A 90 -4.60 2.58 16.65
CA SER A 90 -4.66 1.90 17.95
C SER A 90 -3.89 0.57 17.97
N GLY A 91 -3.63 0.07 19.16
CA GLY A 91 -2.85 -1.16 19.36
C GLY A 91 -1.35 -0.99 19.09
N GLY A 92 -0.60 -2.08 19.16
CA GLY A 92 0.84 -2.09 18.95
C GLY A 92 1.60 -1.15 19.89
N ARG A 93 2.72 -0.62 19.39
CA ARG A 93 3.58 0.34 20.10
C ARG A 93 3.87 1.55 19.22
N LEU A 94 3.88 2.75 19.82
CA LEU A 94 4.36 3.98 19.21
C LEU A 94 5.81 4.21 19.63
N ILE A 95 6.69 4.42 18.67
CA ILE A 95 8.10 4.69 18.87
C ILE A 95 8.41 6.06 18.25
N PRO A 96 8.97 7.01 19.01
CA PRO A 96 9.41 8.29 18.45
C PRO A 96 10.51 8.08 17.39
N VAL A 97 10.55 8.98 16.42
CA VAL A 97 11.63 9.04 15.42
C VAL A 97 12.83 9.78 16.03
N GLY A 98 14.03 9.21 15.89
CA GLY A 98 15.29 9.84 16.30
C GLY A 98 15.92 10.67 15.20
N ALA A 99 15.91 10.16 13.97
CA ALA A 99 16.45 10.81 12.78
C ALA A 99 15.79 10.23 11.53
N TYR A 100 15.95 10.91 10.40
CA TYR A 100 15.70 10.32 9.09
C TYR A 100 16.74 10.82 8.08
N MET A 101 16.92 10.06 7.01
CA MET A 101 17.76 10.42 5.88
C MET A 101 17.03 10.13 4.59
N ILE A 102 16.94 11.13 3.73
CA ILE A 102 16.36 11.06 2.39
C ILE A 102 17.48 10.77 1.40
N HIS A 103 17.19 10.02 0.34
CA HIS A 103 18.16 9.79 -0.73
C HIS A 103 18.63 11.12 -1.33
N GLU A 104 19.93 11.28 -1.51
CA GLU A 104 20.55 12.53 -1.95
C GLU A 104 20.14 12.99 -3.35
N GLN A 105 19.68 12.04 -4.18
CA GLN A 105 19.15 12.31 -5.52
C GLN A 105 17.62 12.42 -5.57
N TYR A 106 16.94 12.41 -4.42
CA TYR A 106 15.49 12.53 -4.41
C TYR A 106 15.02 13.78 -5.14
N ASN A 107 14.14 13.61 -6.12
CA ASN A 107 13.55 14.70 -6.88
C ASN A 107 12.03 14.79 -6.60
N LYS A 108 11.62 15.85 -5.91
CA LYS A 108 10.22 16.06 -5.52
C LYS A 108 9.25 16.13 -6.70
N GLN A 109 9.69 16.71 -7.83
CA GLN A 109 8.85 16.95 -9.00
C GLN A 109 8.58 15.65 -9.77
N PHE A 110 9.62 14.85 -10.02
CA PHE A 110 9.56 13.62 -10.80
C PHE A 110 9.48 12.36 -9.94
N LYS A 111 9.57 12.51 -8.61
CA LYS A 111 9.58 11.38 -7.66
C LYS A 111 10.72 10.39 -7.88
N TYR A 112 11.81 10.80 -8.53
CA TYR A 112 13.01 9.96 -8.63
C TYR A 112 13.63 9.75 -7.26
N PHE A 113 14.13 8.55 -7.02
CA PHE A 113 14.76 8.16 -5.76
C PHE A 113 13.90 8.47 -4.52
N ASP A 114 12.59 8.24 -4.62
CA ASP A 114 11.62 8.55 -3.55
C ASP A 114 11.72 7.55 -2.39
N ILE A 115 12.88 7.51 -1.74
CA ILE A 115 13.18 6.63 -0.61
C ILE A 115 13.83 7.39 0.54
N ALA A 116 13.49 6.99 1.77
CA ALA A 116 14.10 7.48 3.00
C ALA A 116 14.26 6.35 4.02
N LEU A 117 15.26 6.51 4.89
CA LEU A 117 15.39 5.70 6.10
C LEU A 117 15.05 6.55 7.32
N ILE A 118 14.33 5.94 8.25
CA ILE A 118 14.02 6.51 9.56
C ILE A 118 14.77 5.70 10.60
N ARG A 119 15.55 6.37 11.47
CA ARG A 119 16.07 5.79 12.70
C ARG A 119 15.09 6.04 13.83
N LEU A 120 14.68 4.98 14.49
CA LEU A 120 13.84 5.03 15.69
C LEU A 120 14.66 5.53 16.90
N ALA A 121 14.03 6.27 17.80
CA ALA A 121 14.68 6.74 19.04
C ALA A 121 15.02 5.60 20.02
N THR A 122 14.33 4.46 19.90
CA THR A 122 14.59 3.25 20.70
C THR A 122 14.44 2.00 19.83
N GLN A 123 15.24 0.99 20.13
CA GLN A 123 15.20 -0.28 19.39
C GLN A 123 13.89 -1.04 19.60
N LEU A 124 13.47 -1.74 18.56
CA LEU A 124 12.34 -2.65 18.58
C LEU A 124 12.71 -3.96 19.28
N THR A 125 11.75 -4.48 20.03
CA THR A 125 11.77 -5.88 20.47
C THR A 125 10.96 -6.69 19.46
N TYR A 126 11.61 -7.65 18.81
CA TYR A 126 10.93 -8.52 17.86
C TYR A 126 9.92 -9.45 18.55
N SER A 127 8.83 -9.72 17.86
CA SER A 127 7.72 -10.57 18.29
C SER A 127 7.05 -11.22 17.08
N LEU A 128 5.93 -11.90 17.28
CA LEU A 128 5.15 -12.45 16.16
C LEU A 128 4.60 -11.35 15.25
N SER A 129 4.30 -10.15 15.79
CA SER A 129 3.73 -9.01 15.07
C SER A 129 4.76 -7.92 14.73
N VAL A 130 6.03 -8.06 15.13
CA VAL A 130 7.10 -7.09 14.86
C VAL A 130 8.35 -7.83 14.43
N LYS A 131 8.65 -7.80 13.13
CA LYS A 131 9.83 -8.45 12.54
C LYS A 131 10.39 -7.62 11.40
N ALA A 132 11.70 -7.69 11.20
CA ALA A 132 12.32 -7.14 10.00
C ALA A 132 11.99 -7.98 8.76
N ILE A 133 12.00 -7.32 7.59
CA ILE A 133 11.93 -7.95 6.27
C ILE A 133 13.28 -7.84 5.58
N GLY A 134 13.73 -8.92 4.91
CA GLY A 134 14.92 -8.91 4.09
C GLY A 134 14.71 -8.12 2.80
N LEU A 135 15.78 -7.53 2.26
CA LEU A 135 15.74 -6.82 0.99
C LEU A 135 15.87 -7.79 -0.18
N ALA A 136 15.10 -7.59 -1.23
CA ALA A 136 15.31 -8.25 -2.51
C ALA A 136 16.71 -7.90 -3.06
N THR A 137 17.35 -8.87 -3.69
CA THR A 137 18.66 -8.72 -4.34
C THR A 137 18.55 -8.59 -5.85
N VAL A 138 17.40 -8.96 -6.39
CA VAL A 138 17.04 -8.89 -7.80
C VAL A 138 15.62 -8.34 -7.88
N SER A 139 15.39 -7.45 -8.84
CA SER A 139 14.06 -6.89 -9.11
C SER A 139 13.10 -7.99 -9.59
N PRO A 140 11.85 -8.01 -9.15
CA PRO A 140 10.87 -8.97 -9.64
C PRO A 140 10.62 -8.75 -11.15
N THR A 141 10.52 -9.84 -11.90
CA THR A 141 10.32 -9.79 -13.35
C THR A 141 8.87 -9.46 -13.71
N ALA A 142 8.65 -8.95 -14.92
CA ALA A 142 7.32 -8.71 -15.45
C ALA A 142 6.42 -9.97 -15.33
N GLY A 143 5.18 -9.78 -14.91
CA GLY A 143 4.22 -10.85 -14.61
C GLY A 143 4.36 -11.46 -13.21
N ALA A 144 5.44 -11.21 -12.48
CA ALA A 144 5.59 -11.70 -11.10
C ALA A 144 4.48 -11.15 -10.21
N SER A 145 3.91 -12.01 -9.36
CA SER A 145 2.93 -11.59 -8.36
C SER A 145 3.63 -10.94 -7.17
N VAL A 146 3.14 -9.77 -6.76
CA VAL A 146 3.63 -9.02 -5.61
C VAL A 146 2.46 -8.65 -4.69
N SER A 147 2.71 -8.60 -3.39
CA SER A 147 1.73 -8.12 -2.41
C SER A 147 2.09 -6.72 -1.93
N VAL A 148 1.08 -5.87 -1.81
CA VAL A 148 1.20 -4.51 -1.31
C VAL A 148 0.25 -4.34 -0.13
N SER A 149 0.71 -3.76 0.97
CA SER A 149 -0.08 -3.64 2.19
C SER A 149 -0.03 -2.25 2.81
N GLY A 150 -1.12 -1.86 3.50
CA GLY A 150 -1.20 -0.58 4.19
C GLY A 150 -2.60 -0.23 4.70
N TRP A 151 -2.81 1.03 5.05
CA TRP A 151 -4.06 1.60 5.59
C TRP A 151 -4.59 2.75 4.72
N GLY A 152 -4.18 2.82 3.46
CA GLY A 152 -4.63 3.86 2.53
C GLY A 152 -6.13 3.87 2.27
N TYR A 153 -6.58 4.85 1.53
CA TYR A 153 -7.99 5.00 1.19
C TYR A 153 -8.51 3.77 0.46
N LEU A 154 -9.74 3.41 0.79
CA LEU A 154 -10.45 2.26 0.22
C LEU A 154 -11.17 2.62 -1.09
N GLN A 155 -11.35 3.92 -1.32
CA GLN A 155 -11.95 4.47 -2.54
C GLN A 155 -11.10 5.62 -3.09
N PRO A 156 -11.09 5.83 -4.42
CA PRO A 156 -10.24 6.83 -5.07
C PRO A 156 -10.48 8.27 -4.58
N ASN A 157 -11.71 8.57 -4.14
CA ASN A 157 -12.11 9.90 -3.66
C ASN A 157 -11.86 10.11 -2.16
N GLY A 158 -11.37 9.09 -1.45
CA GLY A 158 -11.13 9.15 0.00
C GLY A 158 -12.39 9.31 0.86
N ALA A 159 -13.57 9.04 0.31
CA ALA A 159 -14.84 9.27 1.00
C ALA A 159 -14.95 8.54 2.34
N ASP A 160 -14.34 7.35 2.45
CA ASP A 160 -14.36 6.51 3.65
C ASP A 160 -13.18 6.79 4.60
N GLY A 161 -12.26 7.70 4.24
CA GLY A 161 -11.02 7.94 4.97
C GLY A 161 -10.03 6.78 4.85
N PHE A 162 -9.06 6.72 5.77
CA PHE A 162 -8.09 5.63 5.86
C PHE A 162 -8.77 4.32 6.29
N ALA A 163 -8.29 3.20 5.74
CA ALA A 163 -8.71 1.88 6.20
C ALA A 163 -8.43 1.72 7.70
N SER A 164 -9.42 1.33 8.48
CA SER A 164 -9.24 1.15 9.92
C SER A 164 -8.27 0.01 10.22
N SER A 165 -8.45 -1.15 9.57
CA SER A 165 -7.57 -2.33 9.66
C SER A 165 -6.59 -2.40 8.51
N LEU A 166 -5.44 -3.09 8.74
CA LEU A 166 -4.44 -3.36 7.71
C LEU A 166 -5.07 -4.11 6.54
N GLN A 167 -4.75 -3.68 5.34
CA GLN A 167 -5.22 -4.27 4.09
C GLN A 167 -4.04 -4.81 3.28
N VAL A 168 -4.32 -5.78 2.39
CA VAL A 168 -3.37 -6.30 1.42
C VAL A 168 -4.03 -6.43 0.05
N VAL A 169 -3.26 -6.18 -1.00
CA VAL A 169 -3.66 -6.41 -2.39
C VAL A 169 -2.57 -7.17 -3.14
N GLN A 170 -2.98 -8.05 -4.04
CA GLN A 170 -2.08 -8.73 -4.97
C GLN A 170 -2.11 -8.03 -6.32
N LEU A 171 -0.91 -7.68 -6.81
CA LEU A 171 -0.68 -7.03 -8.09
C LEU A 171 0.31 -7.85 -8.92
N ASN A 172 0.41 -7.55 -10.20
CA ASN A 172 1.42 -8.13 -11.08
C ASN A 172 2.39 -7.04 -11.56
N VAL A 173 3.67 -7.36 -11.55
CA VAL A 173 4.71 -6.47 -12.07
C VAL A 173 4.52 -6.25 -13.56
N ILE A 174 4.64 -5.01 -13.99
CA ILE A 174 4.60 -4.57 -15.37
C ILE A 174 6.03 -4.25 -15.82
N GLU A 175 6.38 -4.65 -17.03
CA GLU A 175 7.68 -4.32 -17.61
C GLU A 175 7.83 -2.79 -17.66
N ARG A 176 9.00 -2.28 -17.24
CA ARG A 176 9.24 -0.83 -17.09
C ARG A 176 9.04 -0.06 -18.40
N ASN A 177 9.54 -0.60 -19.51
CA ASN A 177 9.37 0.03 -20.83
C ASN A 177 7.90 0.08 -21.25
N GLU A 178 7.12 -0.95 -20.90
CA GLU A 178 5.67 -0.95 -21.12
C GLU A 178 4.98 0.08 -20.22
N CYS A 179 5.37 0.18 -18.95
CA CYS A 179 4.84 1.17 -18.01
C CYS A 179 5.10 2.61 -18.46
N ALA A 180 6.30 2.90 -18.96
CA ALA A 180 6.68 4.21 -19.48
C ALA A 180 6.09 4.51 -20.88
N SER A 181 5.52 3.53 -21.56
CA SER A 181 4.98 3.68 -22.91
C SER A 181 3.68 4.48 -22.94
N ALA A 182 3.25 4.85 -24.16
CA ALA A 182 1.96 5.50 -24.39
C ALA A 182 0.75 4.66 -23.95
N LYS A 183 0.91 3.35 -23.76
CA LYS A 183 -0.15 2.45 -23.29
C LYS A 183 -0.68 2.86 -21.92
N TYR A 184 0.23 3.32 -21.03
CA TYR A 184 -0.10 3.72 -19.65
C TYR A 184 -0.01 5.24 -19.43
N GLY A 185 0.37 6.03 -20.45
CA GLY A 185 0.29 7.49 -20.43
C GLY A 185 1.30 8.22 -19.52
N TYR A 186 2.23 7.51 -18.86
CA TYR A 186 3.21 8.16 -17.99
C TYR A 186 4.31 8.88 -18.78
N GLY A 187 4.91 8.22 -19.75
CA GLY A 187 6.08 8.73 -20.47
C GLY A 187 7.41 8.35 -19.82
N TRP A 188 8.45 8.32 -20.65
CA TRP A 188 9.80 7.89 -20.26
C TRP A 188 10.45 8.80 -19.23
N ASP A 189 10.08 10.09 -19.19
CA ASP A 189 10.61 11.07 -18.25
C ASP A 189 10.04 10.92 -16.82
N PHE A 190 9.07 10.02 -16.61
CA PHE A 190 8.42 9.84 -15.31
C PHE A 190 8.69 8.49 -14.66
N VAL A 191 9.14 7.49 -15.44
CA VAL A 191 9.43 6.15 -14.92
C VAL A 191 10.93 5.89 -15.00
N GLY A 192 11.64 6.18 -13.92
CA GLY A 192 13.09 6.02 -13.79
C GLY A 192 13.56 4.56 -13.73
N ASP A 193 14.88 4.37 -13.84
CA ASP A 193 15.51 3.05 -13.78
C ASP A 193 15.41 2.41 -12.38
N GLU A 194 15.22 3.22 -11.35
CA GLU A 194 15.03 2.82 -9.95
C GLU A 194 13.56 2.58 -9.59
N MET A 195 12.68 2.41 -10.58
CA MET A 195 11.25 2.24 -10.36
C MET A 195 10.73 0.91 -10.91
N ILE A 196 9.74 0.35 -10.22
CA ILE A 196 8.95 -0.82 -10.63
C ILE A 196 7.50 -0.36 -10.80
N CYS A 197 6.83 -0.85 -11.83
CA CYS A 197 5.40 -0.67 -11.99
C CYS A 197 4.65 -1.97 -11.67
N ALA A 198 3.49 -1.85 -11.04
CA ALA A 198 2.62 -3.00 -10.84
C ALA A 198 1.14 -2.60 -10.88
N ALA A 199 0.30 -3.50 -11.38
CA ALA A 199 -1.14 -3.32 -11.42
C ALA A 199 -1.88 -4.65 -11.41
N ALA A 200 -3.18 -4.59 -11.11
CA ALA A 200 -4.16 -5.64 -11.39
C ALA A 200 -5.54 -4.99 -11.61
N PRO A 201 -6.46 -5.64 -12.32
CA PRO A 201 -7.78 -5.07 -12.58
C PRO A 201 -8.51 -4.70 -11.29
N ASN A 202 -8.94 -3.44 -11.17
CA ASN A 202 -9.67 -2.90 -10.01
C ASN A 202 -8.93 -3.02 -8.67
N LYS A 203 -7.59 -3.03 -8.71
CA LYS A 203 -6.73 -3.19 -7.54
C LYS A 203 -5.59 -2.19 -7.59
N ASP A 204 -5.33 -1.53 -6.45
CA ASP A 204 -4.23 -0.56 -6.35
C ASP A 204 -3.92 -0.21 -4.89
N ALA A 205 -2.72 0.36 -4.66
CA ALA A 205 -2.41 1.18 -3.51
C ALA A 205 -3.07 2.56 -3.65
N CYS A 206 -3.35 3.23 -2.55
CA CYS A 206 -3.98 4.55 -2.58
C CYS A 206 -3.35 5.51 -1.55
N THR A 207 -3.87 6.73 -1.48
CA THR A 207 -3.40 7.75 -0.53
C THR A 207 -3.34 7.20 0.89
N GLY A 208 -2.19 7.31 1.54
CA GLY A 208 -1.89 6.76 2.86
C GLY A 208 -1.14 5.42 2.85
N ASP A 209 -1.10 4.70 1.73
CA ASP A 209 -0.22 3.52 1.56
C ASP A 209 1.21 3.90 1.21
N SER A 210 1.45 5.13 0.73
CA SER A 210 2.77 5.68 0.38
C SER A 210 3.85 5.29 1.38
N GLY A 211 5.03 4.90 0.91
CA GLY A 211 6.13 4.44 1.75
C GLY A 211 5.98 3.00 2.27
N GLY A 212 4.80 2.40 2.11
CA GLY A 212 4.53 1.01 2.49
C GLY A 212 5.24 -0.01 1.61
N PRO A 213 5.28 -1.29 2.04
CA PRO A 213 6.02 -2.33 1.37
C PRO A 213 5.29 -2.92 0.16
N MET A 214 6.05 -3.14 -0.92
CA MET A 214 5.77 -4.16 -1.92
C MET A 214 6.64 -5.37 -1.63
N VAL A 215 6.03 -6.53 -1.49
CA VAL A 215 6.69 -7.78 -1.13
C VAL A 215 6.60 -8.79 -2.27
N SER A 216 7.74 -9.35 -2.65
CA SER A 216 7.88 -10.47 -3.57
C SER A 216 8.68 -11.57 -2.87
N GLU A 217 8.24 -12.82 -2.96
CA GLU A 217 8.94 -13.98 -2.39
C GLU A 217 9.39 -13.79 -0.92
N LYS A 218 8.57 -13.11 -0.12
CA LYS A 218 8.83 -12.74 1.29
C LYS A 218 9.98 -11.76 1.50
N LEU A 219 10.44 -11.08 0.45
CA LEU A 219 11.45 -10.03 0.50
C LEU A 219 10.81 -8.68 0.14
N LEU A 220 11.34 -7.61 0.70
CA LEU A 220 10.99 -6.25 0.33
C LEU A 220 11.55 -5.98 -1.06
N ALA A 221 10.68 -5.91 -2.05
CA ALA A 221 11.02 -5.71 -3.45
C ALA A 221 10.79 -4.26 -3.89
N GLY A 222 9.83 -3.56 -3.28
CA GLY A 222 9.54 -2.17 -3.62
C GLY A 222 8.97 -1.39 -2.45
N ILE A 223 8.93 -0.06 -2.63
CA ILE A 223 8.31 0.91 -1.72
C ILE A 223 7.27 1.68 -2.51
N ILE A 224 6.05 1.78 -2.01
CA ILE A 224 4.96 2.54 -2.65
C ILE A 224 5.37 4.00 -2.79
N ALA A 225 5.46 4.50 -4.02
CA ALA A 225 5.92 5.87 -4.29
C ALA A 225 4.80 6.77 -4.82
N TRP A 226 4.24 6.47 -6.00
CA TRP A 226 3.26 7.35 -6.63
C TRP A 226 2.39 6.61 -7.67
N GLY A 227 1.37 7.32 -8.20
CA GLY A 227 0.51 6.91 -9.29
C GLY A 227 -0.48 8.02 -9.62
N TYR A 228 -1.09 7.99 -10.81
CA TYR A 228 -2.17 8.92 -11.15
C TYR A 228 -3.52 8.36 -10.72
N GLY A 229 -4.04 8.90 -9.61
CA GLY A 229 -5.27 8.42 -8.96
C GLY A 229 -5.04 7.09 -8.24
N CYS A 230 -6.11 6.34 -8.00
CA CYS A 230 -6.04 5.01 -7.41
C CYS A 230 -6.95 4.09 -8.22
N GLY A 231 -6.45 2.91 -8.62
CA GLY A 231 -7.19 1.91 -9.39
C GLY A 231 -7.56 2.31 -10.81
N GLN A 232 -6.85 3.28 -11.37
CA GLN A 232 -7.06 3.70 -12.75
C GLN A 232 -6.46 2.66 -13.71
N LEU A 233 -7.26 2.10 -14.61
CA LEU A 233 -6.84 1.02 -15.52
C LEU A 233 -5.59 1.35 -16.36
N ASN A 234 -5.40 2.63 -16.69
CA ASN A 234 -4.31 3.09 -17.55
C ASN A 234 -3.13 3.67 -16.75
N TYR A 235 -3.15 3.60 -15.42
CA TYR A 235 -2.12 4.20 -14.57
C TYR A 235 -1.73 3.20 -13.47
N PRO A 236 -0.77 2.28 -13.76
CA PRO A 236 -0.25 1.37 -12.74
C PRO A 236 0.37 2.13 -11.58
N GLY A 237 0.33 1.53 -10.38
CA GLY A 237 1.12 2.04 -9.27
C GLY A 237 2.61 1.98 -9.59
N VAL A 238 3.36 3.00 -9.14
CA VAL A 238 4.82 3.10 -9.30
C VAL A 238 5.48 2.99 -7.92
N TYR A 239 6.51 2.17 -7.86
CA TYR A 239 7.21 1.77 -6.65
C TYR A 239 8.70 1.99 -6.83
N VAL A 240 9.40 2.39 -5.77
CA VAL A 240 10.87 2.38 -5.76
C VAL A 240 11.38 0.94 -5.81
N ASP A 241 12.33 0.65 -6.68
CA ASP A 241 12.99 -0.67 -6.77
C ASP A 241 14.02 -0.83 -5.66
N VAL A 242 13.71 -1.69 -4.70
CA VAL A 242 14.58 -1.94 -3.55
C VAL A 242 15.87 -2.67 -3.96
N ALA A 243 15.83 -3.53 -4.98
CA ALA A 243 17.03 -4.25 -5.43
C ALA A 243 18.05 -3.28 -6.05
N VAL A 244 17.58 -2.31 -6.83
CA VAL A 244 18.43 -1.25 -7.42
C VAL A 244 19.01 -0.35 -6.33
N LEU A 245 18.20 0.07 -5.34
CA LEU A 245 18.65 0.97 -4.28
C LEU A 245 19.22 0.26 -3.05
N ARG A 246 19.34 -1.07 -3.09
CA ARG A 246 19.87 -1.89 -1.98
C ARG A 246 21.25 -1.42 -1.47
N PRO A 247 22.24 -1.05 -2.33
CA PRO A 247 23.53 -0.53 -1.85
C PRO A 247 23.39 0.74 -1.03
N TRP A 248 22.52 1.68 -1.47
CA TRP A 248 22.23 2.90 -0.73
C TRP A 248 21.56 2.62 0.62
N ILE A 249 20.56 1.73 0.64
CA ILE A 249 19.84 1.35 1.87
C ILE A 249 20.83 0.81 2.91
N ILE A 250 21.70 -0.12 2.52
CA ILE A 250 22.68 -0.74 3.43
C ILE A 250 23.68 0.30 3.95
N LYS A 251 24.23 1.13 3.05
CA LYS A 251 25.18 2.19 3.43
C LYS A 251 24.56 3.16 4.43
N THR A 252 23.37 3.67 4.11
CA THR A 252 22.67 4.68 4.91
C THR A 252 22.22 4.13 6.26
N ALA A 253 21.73 2.89 6.32
CA ALA A 253 21.33 2.26 7.58
C ALA A 253 22.48 2.13 8.59
N ASN A 254 23.73 2.06 8.12
CA ASN A 254 24.92 1.98 8.97
C ASN A 254 25.44 3.37 9.40
N SER A 255 24.98 4.46 8.78
CA SER A 255 25.51 5.82 8.99
C SER A 255 24.52 6.80 9.61
N ILE A 256 23.21 6.53 9.54
CA ILE A 256 22.16 7.39 10.10
C ILE A 256 22.11 7.32 11.63
#